data_cab9475a4d221d17a283754a2da56083
#
_entry.id   cab9475a4d221d17a283754a2da56083
#
_cell.length_a   1.000
_cell.length_b   1.000
_cell.length_c   1.000
_cell.angle_alpha   90.00
_cell.angle_beta   90.00
_cell.angle_gamma   90.00
#
_symmetry.space_group_name_H-M   'P 1'
#
loop_
_entity.id
_entity.type
_entity.pdbx_description
1 polymer ?
#
loop_
_entity_poly.entity_id
_entity_poly.type
_entity_poly.pdbx_seq_one_letter_code
_entity_poly.pdbx_strand_id
1 'polypeptide(L)'
;GFLLENVEGLINHDDGRTLSIIIAHLKNLNYYVSYRLIDSQFFGLAQSRKRVYIVGTRDAHISLDNFEEHTAVFGDIMEHGLPTIDSEFTRKLFAHFTPKQVVGKAIKDKRGGNDNIHSWEIGLKGNTTEEQSVFLNLLLLERRKRKWAAEIGIDWMDGMPLTEEQISTFFHHDNL
;
A
#
# COMPACT_ATOMS: atom_id res chain seq x y z
N GLY A 1 14.15 -21.15 -19.74
CA GLY A 1 14.01 -20.31 -18.56
C GLY A 1 12.57 -19.96 -18.27
N PHE A 2 12.30 -19.35 -17.11
CA PHE A 2 10.98 -18.86 -16.71
C PHE A 2 11.13 -17.55 -15.91
N LEU A 3 10.07 -16.77 -15.86
CA LEU A 3 9.85 -15.66 -14.96
C LEU A 3 8.47 -15.82 -14.34
N LEU A 4 8.41 -15.84 -12.99
CA LEU A 4 7.16 -15.90 -12.23
C LEU A 4 6.99 -14.62 -11.44
N GLU A 5 5.76 -14.19 -11.25
CA GLU A 5 5.38 -13.03 -10.42
C GLU A 5 4.36 -13.47 -9.38
N ASN A 6 4.47 -12.93 -8.16
CA ASN A 6 3.48 -13.14 -7.12
C ASN A 6 3.42 -11.93 -6.17
N VAL A 7 2.41 -11.90 -5.31
CA VAL A 7 2.24 -10.86 -4.29
C VAL A 7 3.33 -10.94 -3.22
N GLU A 8 3.62 -9.78 -2.57
CA GLU A 8 4.58 -9.67 -1.46
C GLU A 8 4.35 -10.73 -0.37
N GLY A 9 3.08 -11.06 -0.09
CA GLY A 9 2.71 -12.03 0.94
C GLY A 9 3.31 -13.43 0.75
N LEU A 10 3.72 -13.81 -0.46
CA LEU A 10 4.37 -15.10 -0.71
C LEU A 10 5.68 -15.27 0.09
N ILE A 11 6.39 -14.16 0.33
CA ILE A 11 7.68 -14.20 1.06
C ILE A 11 7.48 -14.69 2.50
N ASN A 12 6.43 -14.23 3.17
CA ASN A 12 6.16 -14.52 4.57
C ASN A 12 5.06 -15.58 4.76
N HIS A 13 4.52 -16.13 3.66
CA HIS A 13 3.48 -17.15 3.73
C HIS A 13 4.02 -18.40 4.42
N ASP A 14 3.30 -18.85 5.46
CA ASP A 14 3.67 -20.00 6.28
C ASP A 14 5.13 -19.86 6.81
N ASP A 15 5.43 -18.71 7.42
CA ASP A 15 6.77 -18.34 7.95
C ASP A 15 7.91 -18.47 6.91
N GLY A 16 7.60 -18.18 5.63
CA GLY A 16 8.54 -18.28 4.52
C GLY A 16 8.70 -19.69 3.95
N ARG A 17 8.05 -20.70 4.53
CA ARG A 17 8.17 -22.11 4.11
C ARG A 17 7.66 -22.33 2.70
N THR A 18 6.55 -21.68 2.32
CA THR A 18 5.98 -21.83 0.97
C THR A 18 6.97 -21.41 -0.11
N LEU A 19 7.57 -20.23 0.00
CA LEU A 19 8.57 -19.77 -0.97
C LEU A 19 9.79 -20.71 -0.99
N SER A 20 10.27 -21.12 0.17
CA SER A 20 11.40 -22.04 0.30
C SER A 20 11.16 -23.37 -0.41
N ILE A 21 9.96 -23.95 -0.29
CA ILE A 21 9.55 -25.18 -0.99
C ILE A 21 9.55 -24.96 -2.51
N ILE A 22 8.96 -23.87 -2.98
CA ILE A 22 8.94 -23.54 -4.41
C ILE A 22 10.36 -23.46 -4.97
N ILE A 23 11.25 -22.71 -4.28
CA ILE A 23 12.65 -22.56 -4.71
C ILE A 23 13.39 -23.89 -4.70
N ALA A 24 13.18 -24.73 -3.68
CA ALA A 24 13.81 -26.06 -3.60
C ALA A 24 13.36 -26.98 -4.75
N HIS A 25 12.07 -27.01 -5.06
CA HIS A 25 11.55 -27.79 -6.20
C HIS A 25 12.13 -27.33 -7.53
N LEU A 26 12.20 -26.03 -7.76
CA LEU A 26 12.79 -25.48 -8.99
C LEU A 26 14.28 -25.80 -9.12
N LYS A 27 15.03 -25.75 -8.02
CA LYS A 27 16.45 -26.14 -7.98
C LYS A 27 16.62 -27.64 -8.26
N ASN A 28 15.74 -28.50 -7.71
CA ASN A 28 15.75 -29.95 -7.98
C ASN A 28 15.45 -30.29 -9.46
N LEU A 29 14.80 -29.37 -10.19
CA LEU A 29 14.59 -29.46 -11.63
C LEU A 29 15.77 -28.88 -12.45
N ASN A 30 16.94 -28.69 -11.81
CA ASN A 30 18.17 -28.15 -12.38
C ASN A 30 18.05 -26.71 -12.92
N TYR A 31 17.26 -25.86 -12.24
CA TYR A 31 17.25 -24.44 -12.50
C TYR A 31 18.16 -23.70 -11.53
N TYR A 32 18.93 -22.75 -12.04
CA TYR A 32 19.49 -21.66 -11.25
C TYR A 32 18.36 -20.67 -10.97
N VAL A 33 18.03 -20.46 -9.71
CA VAL A 33 16.86 -19.67 -9.31
C VAL A 33 17.26 -18.47 -8.49
N SER A 34 16.82 -17.30 -8.89
CA SER A 34 16.92 -16.05 -8.13
C SER A 34 15.51 -15.52 -7.84
N TYR A 35 15.36 -14.78 -6.75
CA TYR A 35 14.12 -14.03 -6.52
C TYR A 35 14.42 -12.71 -5.83
N ARG A 36 13.54 -11.72 -6.07
CA ARG A 36 13.61 -10.39 -5.45
C ARG A 36 12.20 -9.84 -5.24
N LEU A 37 11.99 -9.14 -4.11
CA LEU A 37 10.84 -8.28 -3.91
C LEU A 37 11.13 -6.94 -4.59
N ILE A 38 10.28 -6.55 -5.52
CA ILE A 38 10.40 -5.31 -6.28
C ILE A 38 9.16 -4.47 -6.03
N ASP A 39 9.34 -3.18 -5.70
CA ASP A 39 8.26 -2.20 -5.68
C ASP A 39 8.38 -1.33 -6.93
N SER A 40 7.34 -1.31 -7.75
CA SER A 40 7.32 -0.59 -9.02
C SER A 40 7.59 0.92 -8.89
N GLN A 41 7.34 1.52 -7.71
CA GLN A 41 7.64 2.95 -7.47
C GLN A 41 9.12 3.28 -7.60
N PHE A 42 10.02 2.30 -7.42
CA PHE A 42 11.47 2.48 -7.55
C PHE A 42 11.97 2.18 -8.96
N PHE A 43 11.05 1.98 -9.92
CA PHE A 43 11.38 1.69 -11.32
C PHE A 43 10.60 2.59 -12.30
N GLY A 44 10.40 3.85 -11.91
CA GLY A 44 9.81 4.88 -12.76
C GLY A 44 8.28 4.81 -12.90
N LEU A 45 7.60 4.04 -12.05
CA LEU A 45 6.14 4.04 -12.01
C LEU A 45 5.63 4.82 -10.80
N ALA A 46 4.70 5.75 -11.03
CA ALA A 46 4.05 6.51 -9.96
C ALA A 46 3.02 5.65 -9.19
N GLN A 47 3.39 4.40 -8.89
CA GLN A 47 2.55 3.43 -8.18
C GLN A 47 3.40 2.55 -7.27
N SER A 48 3.12 2.53 -5.97
CA SER A 48 3.67 1.51 -5.07
C SER A 48 2.93 0.19 -5.28
N ARG A 49 3.63 -0.80 -5.87
CA ARG A 49 3.13 -2.14 -6.13
C ARG A 49 4.24 -3.16 -5.91
N LYS A 50 4.28 -3.71 -4.72
CA LYS A 50 5.28 -4.71 -4.34
C LYS A 50 4.91 -6.07 -4.88
N ARG A 51 5.86 -6.68 -5.60
CA ARG A 51 5.74 -8.02 -6.17
C ARG A 51 7.04 -8.80 -6.00
N VAL A 52 6.91 -10.07 -5.72
CA VAL A 52 8.03 -11.00 -5.75
C VAL A 52 8.18 -11.53 -7.17
N TYR A 53 9.37 -11.36 -7.73
CA TYR A 53 9.76 -11.93 -9.02
C TYR A 53 10.70 -13.10 -8.77
N ILE A 54 10.45 -14.23 -9.43
CA ILE A 54 11.27 -15.43 -9.36
C ILE A 54 11.70 -15.75 -10.77
N VAL A 55 13.00 -15.75 -11.04
CA VAL A 55 13.57 -16.10 -12.35
C VAL A 55 14.36 -17.38 -12.23
N GLY A 56 14.25 -18.23 -13.25
CA GLY A 56 15.02 -19.44 -13.33
C GLY A 56 15.50 -19.76 -14.73
N THR A 57 16.77 -20.15 -14.84
CA THR A 57 17.39 -20.60 -16.08
C THR A 57 18.13 -21.91 -15.85
N ARG A 58 18.43 -22.65 -16.93
CA ARG A 58 19.23 -23.87 -16.85
C ARG A 58 20.70 -23.66 -17.20
N ASP A 59 21.02 -22.50 -17.76
CA ASP A 59 22.35 -22.23 -18.31
C ASP A 59 23.23 -21.47 -17.32
N ALA A 60 22.68 -20.42 -16.65
CA ALA A 60 23.43 -19.55 -15.75
C ALA A 60 22.50 -18.88 -14.73
N HIS A 61 23.09 -18.42 -13.63
CA HIS A 61 22.40 -17.60 -12.64
C HIS A 61 22.12 -16.20 -13.19
N ILE A 62 20.88 -15.71 -13.07
CA ILE A 62 20.50 -14.34 -13.41
C ILE A 62 20.34 -13.56 -12.11
N SER A 63 21.11 -12.47 -11.94
CA SER A 63 20.89 -11.53 -10.83
C SER A 63 19.71 -10.61 -11.11
N LEU A 64 18.89 -10.38 -10.10
CA LEU A 64 17.83 -9.39 -10.11
C LEU A 64 18.23 -8.09 -9.38
N ASP A 65 19.49 -7.95 -8.99
CA ASP A 65 19.99 -6.81 -8.20
C ASP A 65 20.63 -5.70 -9.06
N ASN A 66 20.82 -5.95 -10.35
CA ASN A 66 21.55 -5.06 -11.27
C ASN A 66 20.67 -4.01 -11.96
N PHE A 67 19.51 -3.69 -11.38
CA PHE A 67 18.60 -2.67 -11.92
C PHE A 67 18.82 -1.35 -11.21
N GLU A 68 18.98 -0.26 -11.97
CA GLU A 68 19.02 1.09 -11.43
C GLU A 68 17.63 1.47 -10.91
N GLU A 69 17.60 1.94 -9.68
CA GLU A 69 16.37 2.39 -9.04
C GLU A 69 16.20 3.89 -9.22
N HIS A 70 15.02 4.32 -9.63
CA HIS A 70 14.60 5.71 -9.68
C HIS A 70 13.12 5.83 -9.34
N THR A 71 12.77 6.85 -8.57
CA THR A 71 11.39 7.10 -8.15
C THR A 71 10.68 7.98 -9.17
N ALA A 72 9.37 7.74 -9.35
CA ALA A 72 8.47 8.64 -10.05
C ALA A 72 7.28 8.98 -9.16
N VAL A 73 6.75 10.17 -9.35
CA VAL A 73 5.52 10.64 -8.71
C VAL A 73 4.46 10.93 -9.76
N PHE A 74 3.20 11.04 -9.36
CA PHE A 74 2.10 11.31 -10.28
C PHE A 74 2.36 12.52 -11.18
N GLY A 75 3.01 13.56 -10.64
CA GLY A 75 3.36 14.76 -11.43
C GLY A 75 4.26 14.51 -12.63
N ASP A 76 5.10 13.45 -12.58
CA ASP A 76 6.03 13.12 -13.67
C ASP A 76 5.34 12.48 -14.87
N ILE A 77 4.16 11.89 -14.66
CA ILE A 77 3.36 11.22 -15.70
C ILE A 77 2.10 12.00 -16.06
N MET A 78 1.85 13.11 -15.39
CA MET A 78 0.65 13.93 -15.63
C MET A 78 0.79 14.71 -16.95
N GLU A 79 -0.14 14.49 -17.86
CA GLU A 79 -0.25 15.26 -19.10
C GLU A 79 -0.99 16.58 -18.85
N HIS A 80 -0.51 17.65 -19.44
CA HIS A 80 -1.09 18.99 -19.31
C HIS A 80 -1.93 19.35 -20.54
N GLY A 81 -3.02 20.09 -20.30
CA GLY A 81 -3.88 20.60 -21.38
C GLY A 81 -4.83 19.58 -21.99
N LEU A 82 -4.84 18.34 -21.50
CA LEU A 82 -5.80 17.33 -21.90
C LEU A 82 -7.05 17.36 -21.02
N PRO A 83 -8.21 16.96 -21.54
CA PRO A 83 -9.42 16.84 -20.75
C PRO A 83 -9.28 15.70 -19.73
N THR A 84 -9.66 15.96 -18.51
CA THR A 84 -9.75 14.93 -17.47
C THR A 84 -10.97 14.04 -17.71
N ILE A 85 -10.88 12.75 -17.39
CA ILE A 85 -12.05 11.87 -17.40
C ILE A 85 -13.10 12.45 -16.44
N ASP A 86 -14.30 12.71 -16.94
CA ASP A 86 -15.42 13.19 -16.13
C ASP A 86 -16.02 12.03 -15.32
N SER A 87 -15.61 11.93 -14.08
CA SER A 87 -16.13 10.99 -13.10
C SER A 87 -16.46 11.73 -11.80
N GLU A 88 -17.32 11.13 -10.97
CA GLU A 88 -17.60 11.67 -9.63
C GLU A 88 -16.31 11.85 -8.82
N PHE A 89 -15.41 10.87 -8.91
CA PHE A 89 -14.12 10.92 -8.22
C PHE A 89 -13.28 12.12 -8.69
N THR A 90 -13.08 12.31 -10.00
CA THR A 90 -12.26 13.42 -10.52
C THR A 90 -12.85 14.76 -10.23
N ARG A 91 -14.19 14.91 -10.32
CA ARG A 91 -14.89 16.15 -9.94
C ARG A 91 -14.67 16.48 -8.46
N LYS A 92 -14.86 15.52 -7.56
CA LYS A 92 -14.68 15.72 -6.13
C LYS A 92 -13.22 15.95 -5.76
N LEU A 93 -12.28 15.22 -6.36
CA LEU A 93 -10.85 15.41 -6.14
C LEU A 93 -10.42 16.84 -6.49
N PHE A 94 -10.74 17.30 -7.69
CA PHE A 94 -10.33 18.64 -8.15
C PHE A 94 -11.20 19.79 -7.65
N ALA A 95 -12.31 19.51 -6.97
CA ALA A 95 -13.02 20.51 -6.16
C ALA A 95 -12.26 20.84 -4.86
N HIS A 96 -11.47 19.91 -4.32
CA HIS A 96 -10.75 20.08 -3.06
C HIS A 96 -9.24 20.30 -3.24
N PHE A 97 -8.66 19.76 -4.31
CA PHE A 97 -7.22 19.82 -4.57
C PHE A 97 -6.91 20.30 -5.97
N THR A 98 -5.93 21.16 -6.11
CA THR A 98 -5.34 21.48 -7.42
C THR A 98 -4.44 20.32 -7.88
N PRO A 99 -4.20 20.16 -9.19
CA PRO A 99 -3.24 19.17 -9.70
C PRO A 99 -1.88 19.20 -8.99
N LYS A 100 -1.37 20.40 -8.69
CA LYS A 100 -0.10 20.57 -7.97
C LYS A 100 -0.13 20.01 -6.55
N GLN A 101 -1.27 20.09 -5.87
CA GLN A 101 -1.41 19.59 -4.50
C GLN A 101 -1.53 18.06 -4.42
N VAL A 102 -1.91 17.39 -5.51
CA VAL A 102 -2.00 15.93 -5.54
C VAL A 102 -0.69 15.25 -5.96
N VAL A 103 0.28 16.01 -6.48
CA VAL A 103 1.62 15.48 -6.80
C VAL A 103 2.27 14.89 -5.55
N GLY A 104 2.76 13.65 -5.64
CA GLY A 104 3.40 12.95 -4.53
C GLY A 104 2.46 12.41 -3.46
N LYS A 105 1.16 12.70 -3.53
CA LYS A 105 0.17 12.15 -2.59
C LYS A 105 -0.33 10.78 -3.03
N ALA A 106 -0.62 9.92 -2.07
CA ALA A 106 -1.29 8.65 -2.33
C ALA A 106 -2.79 8.75 -2.01
N ILE A 107 -3.63 8.16 -2.87
CA ILE A 107 -5.08 8.09 -2.63
C ILE A 107 -5.37 6.76 -1.95
N LYS A 108 -5.66 6.78 -0.66
CA LYS A 108 -5.81 5.58 0.17
C LYS A 108 -6.80 5.77 1.31
N ASP A 109 -7.82 4.92 1.38
CA ASP A 109 -8.79 4.90 2.48
C ASP A 109 -8.37 4.05 3.69
N LYS A 110 -7.37 3.20 3.53
CA LYS A 110 -7.06 2.18 4.55
C LYS A 110 -5.79 2.44 5.35
N ARG A 111 -5.03 3.48 5.02
CA ARG A 111 -3.76 3.78 5.69
C ARG A 111 -3.69 5.27 6.00
N GLY A 112 -3.66 5.59 7.28
CA GLY A 112 -3.40 6.96 7.73
C GLY A 112 -2.01 7.43 7.31
N GLY A 113 -1.85 8.74 7.20
CA GLY A 113 -0.58 9.41 6.92
C GLY A 113 -0.84 10.76 6.28
N ASN A 114 0.03 11.75 6.57
CA ASN A 114 -0.14 13.14 6.16
C ASN A 114 -0.08 13.36 4.64
N ASP A 115 0.47 12.38 3.90
CA ASP A 115 0.61 12.46 2.44
C ASP A 115 -0.46 11.65 1.69
N ASN A 116 -1.47 11.15 2.40
CA ASN A 116 -2.58 10.44 1.78
C ASN A 116 -3.79 11.35 1.62
N ILE A 117 -4.53 11.12 0.53
CA ILE A 117 -5.87 11.68 0.31
C ILE A 117 -6.87 10.56 0.60
N HIS A 118 -7.81 10.81 1.47
CA HIS A 118 -8.84 9.85 1.85
C HIS A 118 -10.20 10.23 1.23
N SER A 119 -11.06 9.22 1.04
CA SER A 119 -12.39 9.44 0.43
C SER A 119 -13.26 10.42 1.21
N TRP A 120 -13.11 10.49 2.53
CA TRP A 120 -13.86 11.43 3.37
C TRP A 120 -13.38 12.87 3.22
N GLU A 121 -12.09 13.12 2.90
CA GLU A 121 -11.57 14.47 2.69
C GLU A 121 -12.14 15.13 1.44
N ILE A 122 -12.53 14.33 0.46
CA ILE A 122 -13.16 14.79 -0.79
C ILE A 122 -14.66 14.47 -0.86
N GLY A 123 -15.25 14.01 0.23
CA GLY A 123 -16.68 13.69 0.31
C GLY A 123 -17.14 12.58 -0.63
N LEU A 124 -16.26 11.64 -1.05
CA LEU A 124 -16.59 10.59 -2.02
C LEU A 124 -17.63 9.60 -1.51
N LYS A 125 -17.62 9.34 -0.20
CA LYS A 125 -18.57 8.43 0.48
C LYS A 125 -19.54 9.17 1.41
N GLY A 126 -19.75 10.44 1.20
CA GLY A 126 -20.51 11.34 2.04
C GLY A 126 -19.64 12.45 2.62
N ASN A 127 -20.28 13.56 2.96
CA ASN A 127 -19.57 14.70 3.57
C ASN A 127 -19.25 14.36 5.03
N THR A 128 -18.08 14.77 5.46
CA THR A 128 -17.65 14.71 6.87
C THR A 128 -17.45 16.11 7.41
N THR A 129 -17.73 16.29 8.69
CA THR A 129 -17.32 17.50 9.42
C THR A 129 -15.80 17.49 9.63
N GLU A 130 -15.23 18.63 10.00
CA GLU A 130 -13.79 18.71 10.34
C GLU A 130 -13.46 17.76 11.50
N GLU A 131 -14.29 17.69 12.52
CA GLU A 131 -14.11 16.82 13.67
C GLU A 131 -14.18 15.33 13.28
N GLN A 132 -15.14 14.93 12.45
CA GLN A 132 -15.22 13.58 11.90
C GLN A 132 -13.97 13.22 11.08
N SER A 133 -13.45 14.16 10.32
CA SER A 133 -12.20 13.95 9.54
C SER A 133 -10.99 13.76 10.45
N VAL A 134 -10.87 14.56 11.53
CA VAL A 134 -9.84 14.39 12.56
C VAL A 134 -9.95 13.02 13.21
N PHE A 135 -11.15 12.62 13.63
CA PHE A 135 -11.41 11.31 14.21
C PHE A 135 -10.99 10.17 13.29
N LEU A 136 -11.43 10.19 12.02
CA LEU A 136 -11.12 9.14 11.04
C LEU A 136 -9.60 9.03 10.81
N ASN A 137 -8.89 10.15 10.75
CA ASN A 137 -7.43 10.15 10.61
C ASN A 137 -6.74 9.56 11.85
N LEU A 138 -7.17 9.94 13.06
CA LEU A 138 -6.66 9.36 14.29
C LEU A 138 -6.96 7.87 14.39
N LEU A 139 -8.19 7.46 14.07
CA LEU A 139 -8.60 6.06 14.08
C LEU A 139 -7.72 5.20 13.17
N LEU A 140 -7.42 5.68 11.95
CA LEU A 140 -6.53 4.97 11.03
C LEU A 140 -5.10 4.82 11.56
N LEU A 141 -4.59 5.83 12.27
CA LEU A 141 -3.26 5.76 12.90
C LEU A 141 -3.25 4.81 14.09
N GLU A 142 -4.25 4.92 14.97
CA GLU A 142 -4.33 4.11 16.18
C GLU A 142 -4.53 2.62 15.87
N ARG A 143 -5.43 2.25 14.96
CA ARG A 143 -5.69 0.86 14.56
C ARG A 143 -4.48 0.08 14.06
N ARG A 144 -3.35 0.73 13.85
CA ARG A 144 -2.09 0.11 13.42
C ARG A 144 -1.15 -0.19 14.58
N LYS A 145 -1.44 0.30 15.78
CA LYS A 145 -0.60 0.09 16.96
C LYS A 145 -0.85 -1.30 17.57
N ARG A 146 0.20 -2.07 17.73
CA ARG A 146 0.11 -3.44 18.28
C ARG A 146 -0.41 -3.50 19.72
N LYS A 147 -0.26 -2.40 20.48
CA LYS A 147 -0.71 -2.34 21.88
C LYS A 147 -2.19 -2.70 22.03
N TRP A 148 -3.04 -2.29 21.09
CA TRP A 148 -4.48 -2.51 21.16
C TRP A 148 -4.87 -3.99 21.06
N ALA A 149 -4.14 -4.77 20.24
CA ALA A 149 -4.33 -6.22 20.17
C ALA A 149 -3.87 -6.90 21.46
N ALA A 150 -2.74 -6.45 22.02
CA ALA A 150 -2.20 -7.00 23.27
C ALA A 150 -3.14 -6.74 24.45
N GLU A 151 -3.79 -5.57 24.53
CA GLU A 151 -4.74 -5.24 25.60
C GLU A 151 -5.94 -6.18 25.67
N ILE A 152 -6.43 -6.65 24.52
CA ILE A 152 -7.58 -7.56 24.44
C ILE A 152 -7.17 -9.02 24.23
N GLY A 153 -5.87 -9.32 24.27
CA GLY A 153 -5.34 -10.67 24.23
C GLY A 153 -5.49 -11.40 22.90
N ILE A 154 -5.49 -10.67 21.78
CA ILE A 154 -5.57 -11.25 20.43
C ILE A 154 -4.31 -10.96 19.61
N ASP A 155 -4.14 -11.73 18.54
CA ASP A 155 -3.09 -11.44 17.57
C ASP A 155 -3.38 -10.16 16.78
N TRP A 156 -2.34 -9.34 16.58
CA TRP A 156 -2.47 -8.13 15.81
C TRP A 156 -2.74 -8.44 14.33
N MET A 157 -3.67 -7.69 13.73
CA MET A 157 -3.95 -7.69 12.30
C MET A 157 -4.00 -6.28 11.75
N ASP A 158 -3.73 -6.10 10.46
CA ASP A 158 -3.89 -4.78 9.80
C ASP A 158 -5.38 -4.39 9.81
N GLY A 159 -5.65 -3.21 10.30
CA GLY A 159 -7.02 -2.72 10.45
C GLY A 159 -7.77 -3.27 11.67
N MET A 160 -7.07 -3.48 12.77
CA MET A 160 -7.65 -3.86 14.06
C MET A 160 -8.97 -3.12 14.35
N PRO A 161 -10.02 -3.82 14.78
CA PRO A 161 -11.15 -3.17 15.42
C PRO A 161 -10.68 -2.60 16.77
N LEU A 162 -11.16 -1.42 17.13
CA LEU A 162 -10.97 -0.84 18.46
C LEU A 162 -12.29 -0.82 19.19
N THR A 163 -12.25 -1.03 20.50
CA THR A 163 -13.42 -0.89 21.37
C THR A 163 -13.68 0.59 21.65
N GLU A 164 -14.89 0.90 22.13
CA GLU A 164 -15.25 2.25 22.52
C GLU A 164 -14.33 2.79 23.62
N GLU A 165 -13.99 1.95 24.62
CA GLU A 165 -13.07 2.31 25.68
C GLU A 165 -11.67 2.65 25.13
N GLN A 166 -11.19 1.89 24.17
CA GLN A 166 -9.91 2.17 23.51
C GLN A 166 -9.96 3.49 22.73
N ILE A 167 -11.05 3.75 22.00
CA ILE A 167 -11.26 4.99 21.27
C ILE A 167 -11.29 6.18 22.21
N SER A 168 -12.00 6.08 23.33
CA SER A 168 -12.11 7.14 24.33
C SER A 168 -10.79 7.56 24.97
N THR A 169 -9.73 6.77 24.83
CA THR A 169 -8.38 7.16 25.34
C THR A 169 -7.67 8.18 24.48
N PHE A 170 -8.05 8.33 23.22
CA PHE A 170 -7.38 9.25 22.29
C PHE A 170 -8.33 10.20 21.55
N PHE A 171 -9.62 10.00 21.65
CA PHE A 171 -10.61 10.90 21.07
C PHE A 171 -11.84 11.00 22.00
N HIS A 172 -12.16 12.22 22.37
CA HIS A 172 -13.34 12.52 23.21
C HIS A 172 -14.33 13.32 22.39
N HIS A 173 -15.55 12.80 22.31
CA HIS A 173 -16.68 13.47 21.70
C HIS A 173 -17.95 13.10 22.44
N ASP A 174 -18.79 14.08 22.73
CA ASP A 174 -20.01 13.89 23.52
C ASP A 174 -21.12 13.12 22.79
N ASN A 175 -20.93 12.78 21.50
CA ASN A 175 -21.92 12.15 20.62
C ASN A 175 -21.34 11.06 19.68
N LEU A 176 -20.33 10.31 20.12
CA LEU A 176 -19.89 9.11 19.42
C LEU A 176 -20.78 7.94 19.78
#